data_eec683d06fe01b015af4fc78dd94edb3
#
_entry.id   eec683d06fe01b015af4fc78dd94edb3
#
_cell.length_a   1.000
_cell.length_b   1.000
_cell.length_c   1.000
_cell.angle_alpha   90.00
_cell.angle_beta   90.00
_cell.angle_gamma   90.00
#
_symmetry.space_group_name_H-M   'P 1'
#
loop_
_entity.id
_entity.type
_entity.pdbx_description
1 polymer ?
#
loop_
_entity_poly.entity_id
_entity_poly.type
_entity_poly.pdbx_seq_one_letter_code
_entity_poly.pdbx_strand_id
1 'polypeptide(L)'
;TFTSYYVWKSFTEEQIARINLRLARANTLLSEGADAADVAILYPADTMKTSYDALAKPWCEVTGEAAYAIVSMQTAVKSLFDGNRAWMFVDAEAIASAHVGTVPTADGKAAALVRGNLAWRVVILPNSETLPLAAMRRLGEFVRAGGTVIAFGTLPANSETEFPSSEVRALSQEIFNAKNHFPRERIGETAAIVSRIVEPPVAIAPESDAAPIRTAHRRGCGNGDVFFVVNDSASPWRGRLRLCGGGAAMRWDPQTGEHAAFTVDGEGWGEVAIPSYGAMLFTTDSAANPRQVAGGNAK
;
A
#
# COMPACT_ATOMS: atom_id res chain seq x y z
N THR A 1 -10.46 -0.47 13.62
CA THR A 1 -11.77 -0.13 14.24
C THR A 1 -12.79 -0.04 13.14
N PHE A 2 -13.81 -0.89 13.18
CA PHE A 2 -14.95 -0.79 12.28
C PHE A 2 -16.01 0.11 12.90
N THR A 3 -16.33 1.21 12.24
CA THR A 3 -17.41 2.10 12.66
C THR A 3 -18.53 1.99 11.64
N SER A 4 -19.72 1.63 12.07
CA SER A 4 -20.89 1.57 11.22
C SER A 4 -21.80 2.77 11.50
N TYR A 5 -22.10 3.52 10.46
CA TYR A 5 -23.11 4.60 10.47
C TYR A 5 -24.50 4.14 10.07
N TYR A 6 -24.65 2.84 9.75
CA TYR A 6 -25.90 2.31 9.25
C TYR A 6 -26.85 1.94 10.38
N VAL A 7 -28.13 2.21 10.16
CA VAL A 7 -29.19 1.75 11.05
C VAL A 7 -29.43 0.27 10.75
N TRP A 8 -29.06 -0.61 11.68
CA TRP A 8 -29.18 -2.06 11.57
C TRP A 8 -30.62 -2.59 11.61
N LYS A 9 -31.62 -1.76 11.31
CA LYS A 9 -33.06 -2.12 11.36
C LYS A 9 -33.46 -3.28 10.47
N SER A 10 -32.66 -3.55 9.41
CA SER A 10 -32.94 -4.64 8.46
C SER A 10 -32.31 -5.97 8.85
N PHE A 11 -31.56 -6.01 9.96
CA PHE A 11 -30.88 -7.22 10.44
C PHE A 11 -31.50 -7.71 11.73
N THR A 12 -31.59 -9.04 11.88
CA THR A 12 -31.95 -9.65 13.15
C THR A 12 -30.78 -9.55 14.15
N GLU A 13 -31.07 -9.65 15.45
CA GLU A 13 -30.03 -9.64 16.49
C GLU A 13 -29.00 -10.77 16.27
N GLU A 14 -29.43 -11.94 15.82
CA GLU A 14 -28.56 -13.06 15.51
C GLU A 14 -27.63 -12.77 14.33
N GLN A 15 -28.12 -12.06 13.28
CA GLN A 15 -27.29 -11.65 12.16
C GLN A 15 -26.25 -10.64 12.60
N ILE A 16 -26.63 -9.65 13.43
CA ILE A 16 -25.72 -8.65 14.00
C ILE A 16 -24.66 -9.34 14.87
N ALA A 17 -25.05 -10.28 15.73
CA ALA A 17 -24.13 -11.03 16.59
C ALA A 17 -23.10 -11.82 15.76
N ARG A 18 -23.53 -12.48 14.67
CA ARG A 18 -22.61 -13.19 13.75
C ARG A 18 -21.63 -12.26 13.05
N ILE A 19 -22.12 -11.10 12.57
CA ILE A 19 -21.25 -10.09 11.94
C ILE A 19 -20.21 -9.60 12.95
N ASN A 20 -20.64 -9.23 14.15
CA ASN A 20 -19.75 -8.73 15.20
C ASN A 20 -18.71 -9.78 15.62
N LEU A 21 -19.10 -11.05 15.74
CA LEU A 21 -18.17 -12.13 16.08
C LEU A 21 -17.12 -12.34 14.98
N ARG A 22 -17.53 -12.34 13.71
CA ARG A 22 -16.61 -12.41 12.57
C ARG A 22 -15.60 -11.25 12.57
N LEU A 23 -16.10 -10.02 12.78
CA LEU A 23 -15.26 -8.82 12.85
C LEU A 23 -14.31 -8.87 14.05
N ALA A 24 -14.78 -9.32 15.22
CA ALA A 24 -13.95 -9.46 16.41
C ALA A 24 -12.79 -10.44 16.18
N ARG A 25 -13.07 -11.60 15.59
CA ARG A 25 -12.05 -12.61 15.25
C ARG A 25 -11.00 -12.06 14.27
N ALA A 26 -11.43 -11.38 13.20
CA ALA A 26 -10.51 -10.77 12.26
C ALA A 26 -9.67 -9.66 12.94
N ASN A 27 -10.32 -8.80 13.74
CA ASN A 27 -9.64 -7.70 14.44
C ASN A 27 -8.60 -8.19 15.45
N THR A 28 -8.83 -9.30 16.13
CA THR A 28 -7.87 -9.87 17.07
C THR A 28 -6.50 -10.09 16.40
N LEU A 29 -6.49 -10.56 15.15
CA LEU A 29 -5.26 -10.78 14.39
C LEU A 29 -4.75 -9.50 13.69
N LEU A 30 -5.66 -8.60 13.28
CA LEU A 30 -5.31 -7.41 12.48
C LEU A 30 -5.03 -6.15 13.32
N SER A 31 -5.25 -6.18 14.64
CA SER A 31 -5.05 -5.00 15.51
C SER A 31 -3.60 -4.75 15.90
N GLU A 32 -2.75 -5.74 15.76
CA GLU A 32 -1.33 -5.66 16.12
C GLU A 32 -0.44 -5.36 14.90
N GLY A 33 0.83 -5.07 15.16
CA GLY A 33 1.85 -4.86 14.16
C GLY A 33 1.67 -3.58 13.36
N ALA A 34 2.37 -3.48 12.24
CA ALA A 34 2.34 -2.36 11.31
C ALA A 34 1.88 -2.80 9.92
N ASP A 35 1.34 -1.87 9.14
CA ASP A 35 1.06 -2.09 7.73
C ASP A 35 2.37 -2.39 6.97
N ALA A 36 2.35 -3.46 6.17
CA ALA A 36 3.51 -3.95 5.44
C ALA A 36 3.58 -3.41 4.00
N ALA A 37 3.04 -2.22 3.76
CA ALA A 37 3.04 -1.58 2.46
C ALA A 37 4.46 -1.20 2.02
N ASP A 38 4.94 -1.79 0.92
CA ASP A 38 6.21 -1.41 0.28
C ASP A 38 6.06 -0.15 -0.60
N VAL A 39 4.84 0.28 -0.90
CA VAL A 39 4.53 1.40 -1.77
C VAL A 39 3.89 2.55 -0.99
N ALA A 40 4.52 3.71 -1.03
CA ALA A 40 3.96 4.96 -0.55
C ALA A 40 3.38 5.77 -1.72
N ILE A 41 2.16 6.26 -1.58
CA ILE A 41 1.55 7.22 -2.52
C ILE A 41 1.48 8.56 -1.83
N LEU A 42 2.15 9.56 -2.41
CA LEU A 42 2.03 10.92 -1.90
C LEU A 42 0.58 11.38 -2.02
N TYR A 43 -0.01 11.78 -0.91
CA TYR A 43 -1.26 12.55 -0.92
C TYR A 43 -0.91 13.98 -1.37
N PRO A 44 -1.37 14.44 -2.55
CA PRO A 44 -0.85 15.64 -3.20
C PRO A 44 -1.44 16.94 -2.60
N ALA A 45 -1.51 17.03 -1.27
CA ALA A 45 -2.16 18.14 -0.55
C ALA A 45 -1.57 19.51 -0.91
N ASP A 46 -0.24 19.58 -1.08
CA ASP A 46 0.43 20.85 -1.35
C ASP A 46 0.12 21.35 -2.77
N THR A 47 0.13 20.45 -3.77
CA THR A 47 -0.34 20.79 -5.13
C THR A 47 -1.81 21.20 -5.13
N MET A 48 -2.65 20.48 -4.37
CA MET A 48 -4.07 20.81 -4.26
C MET A 48 -4.29 22.19 -3.65
N LYS A 49 -3.61 22.50 -2.54
CA LYS A 49 -3.73 23.81 -1.85
C LYS A 49 -3.25 24.97 -2.71
N THR A 50 -2.17 24.80 -3.45
CA THR A 50 -1.59 25.88 -4.27
C THR A 50 -2.30 26.10 -5.59
N SER A 51 -3.08 25.11 -6.05
CA SER A 51 -3.79 25.15 -7.34
C SER A 51 -5.31 25.29 -7.19
N TYR A 52 -5.85 25.38 -5.95
CA TYR A 52 -7.26 25.51 -5.68
C TYR A 52 -7.60 26.89 -5.12
N ASP A 53 -8.47 27.62 -5.81
CA ASP A 53 -9.04 28.87 -5.34
C ASP A 53 -10.45 28.63 -4.77
N ALA A 54 -10.54 28.60 -3.45
CA ALA A 54 -11.79 28.37 -2.71
C ALA A 54 -12.80 29.53 -2.85
N LEU A 55 -12.33 30.72 -3.23
CA LEU A 55 -13.21 31.88 -3.43
C LEU A 55 -13.82 31.89 -4.83
N ALA A 56 -13.13 31.32 -5.81
CA ALA A 56 -13.59 31.27 -7.19
C ALA A 56 -14.56 30.13 -7.47
N LYS A 57 -14.34 28.96 -6.83
CA LYS A 57 -15.13 27.74 -7.10
C LYS A 57 -15.32 26.88 -5.86
N PRO A 58 -16.49 26.23 -5.70
CA PRO A 58 -16.65 25.18 -4.70
C PRO A 58 -15.77 23.96 -5.02
N TRP A 59 -15.40 23.19 -4.01
CA TRP A 59 -14.51 22.03 -4.16
C TRP A 59 -14.98 20.99 -5.21
N CYS A 60 -16.30 20.81 -5.36
CA CYS A 60 -16.88 19.90 -6.35
C CYS A 60 -16.70 20.34 -7.82
N GLU A 61 -16.29 21.58 -8.04
CA GLU A 61 -16.05 22.16 -9.35
C GLU A 61 -14.56 22.44 -9.63
N VAL A 62 -13.66 21.87 -8.82
CA VAL A 62 -12.22 22.06 -8.97
C VAL A 62 -11.74 21.60 -10.36
N THR A 63 -10.84 22.37 -10.96
CA THR A 63 -10.27 22.13 -12.28
C THR A 63 -8.75 22.32 -12.26
N GLY A 64 -8.07 22.08 -13.39
CA GLY A 64 -6.61 22.29 -13.50
C GLY A 64 -5.79 21.29 -12.67
N GLU A 65 -4.63 21.72 -12.20
CA GLU A 65 -3.66 20.86 -11.52
C GLU A 65 -4.22 20.21 -10.24
N ALA A 66 -5.05 20.90 -9.46
CA ALA A 66 -5.70 20.34 -8.28
C ALA A 66 -6.62 19.15 -8.65
N ALA A 67 -7.45 19.29 -9.69
CA ALA A 67 -8.31 18.22 -10.18
C ALA A 67 -7.47 17.04 -10.71
N TYR A 68 -6.43 17.34 -11.48
CA TYR A 68 -5.54 16.31 -12.02
C TYR A 68 -4.80 15.56 -10.92
N ALA A 69 -4.36 16.23 -9.86
CA ALA A 69 -3.72 15.59 -8.71
C ALA A 69 -4.66 14.59 -8.02
N ILE A 70 -5.94 14.98 -7.81
CA ILE A 70 -6.95 14.11 -7.21
C ILE A 70 -7.23 12.88 -8.08
N VAL A 71 -7.54 13.10 -9.37
CA VAL A 71 -7.89 12.01 -10.30
C VAL A 71 -6.71 11.06 -10.49
N SER A 72 -5.49 11.61 -10.60
CA SER A 72 -4.27 10.82 -10.71
C SER A 72 -4.06 9.95 -9.46
N MET A 73 -4.20 10.53 -8.28
CA MET A 73 -4.10 9.79 -7.03
C MET A 73 -5.13 8.65 -6.95
N GLN A 74 -6.40 8.94 -7.24
CA GLN A 74 -7.48 7.93 -7.21
C GLN A 74 -7.23 6.81 -8.23
N THR A 75 -6.73 7.15 -9.42
CA THR A 75 -6.45 6.17 -10.47
C THR A 75 -5.25 5.28 -10.11
N ALA A 76 -4.18 5.85 -9.52
CA ALA A 76 -3.06 5.07 -9.01
C ALA A 76 -3.48 4.10 -7.90
N VAL A 77 -4.28 4.58 -6.94
CA VAL A 77 -4.84 3.77 -5.86
C VAL A 77 -5.68 2.62 -6.42
N LYS A 78 -6.60 2.92 -7.36
CA LYS A 78 -7.42 1.89 -8.00
C LYS A 78 -6.57 0.84 -8.69
N SER A 79 -5.55 1.25 -9.44
CA SER A 79 -4.63 0.35 -10.12
C SER A 79 -3.92 -0.59 -9.13
N LEU A 80 -3.37 -0.05 -8.02
CA LEU A 80 -2.69 -0.84 -7.00
C LEU A 80 -3.64 -1.79 -6.27
N PHE A 81 -4.85 -1.32 -5.96
CA PHE A 81 -5.89 -2.13 -5.32
C PHE A 81 -6.30 -3.31 -6.20
N ASP A 82 -6.58 -3.06 -7.48
CA ASP A 82 -6.97 -4.10 -8.44
C ASP A 82 -5.81 -5.09 -8.68
N GLY A 83 -4.57 -4.60 -8.70
CA GLY A 83 -3.36 -5.42 -8.84
C GLY A 83 -2.87 -6.10 -7.54
N ASN A 84 -3.62 -6.04 -6.44
CA ASN A 84 -3.24 -6.59 -5.13
C ASN A 84 -1.84 -6.18 -4.66
N ARG A 85 -1.49 -4.89 -4.84
CA ARG A 85 -0.23 -4.32 -4.32
C ARG A 85 -0.49 -3.62 -2.99
N ALA A 86 0.31 -3.94 -1.99
CA ALA A 86 0.25 -3.26 -0.70
C ALA A 86 0.75 -1.82 -0.85
N TRP A 87 -0.07 -0.85 -0.47
CA TRP A 87 0.22 0.58 -0.57
C TRP A 87 -0.37 1.34 0.63
N MET A 88 0.17 2.53 0.89
CA MET A 88 -0.42 3.46 1.85
C MET A 88 -0.23 4.90 1.40
N PHE A 89 -1.07 5.80 1.90
CA PHE A 89 -0.87 7.23 1.73
C PHE A 89 0.22 7.74 2.66
N VAL A 90 1.02 8.66 2.13
CA VAL A 90 1.97 9.47 2.89
C VAL A 90 1.80 10.94 2.52
N ASP A 91 2.03 11.84 3.46
CA ASP A 91 2.15 13.27 3.21
C ASP A 91 3.62 13.67 3.03
N ALA A 92 3.86 14.93 2.67
CA ALA A 92 5.19 15.46 2.50
C ALA A 92 6.01 15.44 3.79
N GLU A 93 5.37 15.62 4.96
CA GLU A 93 6.03 15.57 6.27
C GLU A 93 6.49 14.14 6.60
N ALA A 94 5.68 13.12 6.31
CA ALA A 94 6.07 11.72 6.48
C ALA A 94 7.30 11.36 5.65
N ILE A 95 7.38 11.86 4.40
CA ILE A 95 8.56 11.69 3.54
C ILE A 95 9.76 12.42 4.13
N ALA A 96 9.61 13.70 4.49
CA ALA A 96 10.71 14.52 5.01
C ALA A 96 11.30 13.98 6.33
N SER A 97 10.43 13.46 7.21
CA SER A 97 10.82 12.92 8.53
C SER A 97 11.32 11.47 8.48
N ALA A 98 11.11 10.75 7.38
CA ALA A 98 11.67 9.41 7.18
C ALA A 98 13.20 9.48 7.06
N HIS A 99 13.90 8.40 7.38
CA HIS A 99 15.31 8.26 7.06
C HIS A 99 15.51 7.23 5.94
N VAL A 100 16.61 7.35 5.21
CA VAL A 100 17.00 6.37 4.21
C VAL A 100 17.66 5.19 4.90
N GLY A 101 17.08 4.02 4.74
CA GLY A 101 17.55 2.76 5.29
C GLY A 101 17.50 1.64 4.26
N THR A 102 17.64 0.41 4.73
CA THR A 102 17.51 -0.79 3.87
C THR A 102 16.57 -1.81 4.51
N VAL A 103 15.85 -2.53 3.66
CA VAL A 103 15.03 -3.68 4.06
C VAL A 103 15.52 -4.95 3.38
N PRO A 104 15.41 -6.12 4.03
CA PRO A 104 15.69 -7.40 3.41
C PRO A 104 14.74 -7.67 2.23
N THR A 105 15.25 -8.30 1.19
CA THR A 105 14.48 -8.78 0.03
C THR A 105 14.93 -10.20 -0.31
N ALA A 106 14.24 -10.88 -1.22
CA ALA A 106 14.65 -12.21 -1.67
C ALA A 106 16.07 -12.20 -2.26
N ASP A 107 16.45 -11.10 -2.96
CA ASP A 107 17.72 -10.95 -3.65
C ASP A 107 18.80 -10.20 -2.82
N GLY A 108 18.55 -10.01 -1.51
CA GLY A 108 19.50 -9.32 -0.62
C GLY A 108 18.87 -8.16 0.17
N LYS A 109 19.29 -6.92 -0.11
CA LYS A 109 18.76 -5.71 0.55
C LYS A 109 18.35 -4.67 -0.48
N ALA A 110 17.24 -3.98 -0.23
CA ALA A 110 16.79 -2.85 -1.03
C ALA A 110 16.74 -1.58 -0.18
N ALA A 111 16.99 -0.43 -0.81
CA ALA A 111 16.80 0.88 -0.16
C ALA A 111 15.33 1.10 0.16
N ALA A 112 15.06 1.75 1.29
CA ALA A 112 13.73 2.12 1.73
C ALA A 112 13.74 3.45 2.46
N LEU A 113 12.64 4.20 2.38
CA LEU A 113 12.33 5.26 3.33
C LEU A 113 11.70 4.62 4.57
N VAL A 114 12.32 4.81 5.73
CA VAL A 114 11.92 4.19 6.99
C VAL A 114 11.40 5.25 7.96
N ARG A 115 10.21 5.02 8.52
CA ARG A 115 9.60 5.88 9.54
C ARG A 115 8.91 5.01 10.60
N GLY A 116 9.54 4.90 11.77
CA GLY A 116 9.07 3.95 12.79
C GLY A 116 9.09 2.50 12.27
N ASN A 117 7.94 1.84 12.31
CA ASN A 117 7.78 0.47 11.83
C ASN A 117 7.43 0.39 10.32
N LEU A 118 7.34 1.52 9.63
CA LEU A 118 7.01 1.59 8.21
C LEU A 118 8.28 1.67 7.38
N ALA A 119 8.27 1.03 6.20
CA ALA A 119 9.39 1.06 5.28
C ALA A 119 8.90 0.99 3.83
N TRP A 120 9.13 2.04 3.06
CA TRP A 120 8.66 2.17 1.69
C TRP A 120 9.81 2.03 0.70
N ARG A 121 9.70 1.07 -0.19
CA ARG A 121 10.68 0.79 -1.26
C ARG A 121 10.40 1.61 -2.52
N VAL A 122 9.14 2.01 -2.69
CA VAL A 122 8.67 2.81 -3.83
C VAL A 122 7.86 3.98 -3.32
N VAL A 123 8.14 5.18 -3.82
CA VAL A 123 7.31 6.38 -3.59
C VAL A 123 6.70 6.81 -4.91
N ILE A 124 5.38 7.01 -4.93
CA ILE A 124 4.63 7.46 -6.12
C ILE A 124 4.18 8.90 -5.91
N LEU A 125 4.47 9.76 -6.89
CA LEU A 125 4.02 11.14 -6.98
C LEU A 125 2.95 11.26 -8.08
N PRO A 126 1.65 11.31 -7.72
CA PRO A 126 0.57 11.45 -8.69
C PRO A 126 0.37 12.93 -9.04
N ASN A 127 0.91 13.41 -10.17
CA ASN A 127 0.76 14.78 -10.66
C ASN A 127 1.04 15.85 -9.59
N SER A 128 2.26 15.88 -9.07
CA SER A 128 2.64 16.69 -7.90
C SER A 128 3.52 17.88 -8.30
N GLU A 129 2.91 19.02 -8.66
CA GLU A 129 3.64 20.23 -9.08
C GLU A 129 4.31 20.94 -7.88
N THR A 130 3.66 20.94 -6.72
CA THR A 130 4.19 21.55 -5.50
C THR A 130 4.52 20.46 -4.48
N LEU A 131 5.77 20.49 -4.00
CA LEU A 131 6.24 19.61 -2.95
C LEU A 131 7.22 20.35 -2.04
N PRO A 132 7.05 20.32 -0.70
CA PRO A 132 7.97 20.93 0.24
C PRO A 132 9.43 20.51 0.03
N LEU A 133 10.32 21.49 0.11
CA LEU A 133 11.74 21.30 -0.21
C LEU A 133 12.40 20.20 0.63
N ALA A 134 12.02 20.09 1.91
CA ALA A 134 12.53 19.03 2.80
C ALA A 134 12.16 17.62 2.29
N ALA A 135 10.95 17.44 1.76
CA ALA A 135 10.53 16.18 1.16
C ALA A 135 11.29 15.89 -0.15
N MET A 136 11.48 16.91 -1.01
CA MET A 136 12.27 16.75 -2.24
C MET A 136 13.73 16.35 -1.95
N ARG A 137 14.36 16.98 -0.99
CA ARG A 137 15.73 16.61 -0.55
C ARG A 137 15.79 15.16 -0.08
N ARG A 138 14.80 14.72 0.72
CA ARG A 138 14.71 13.33 1.20
C ARG A 138 14.52 12.35 0.05
N LEU A 139 13.69 12.66 -0.93
CA LEU A 139 13.52 11.84 -2.14
C LEU A 139 14.82 11.75 -2.94
N GLY A 140 15.59 12.85 -3.06
CA GLY A 140 16.90 12.85 -3.70
C GLY A 140 17.89 11.93 -2.98
N GLU A 141 17.98 12.01 -1.63
CA GLU A 141 18.80 11.09 -0.83
C GLU A 141 18.38 9.63 -1.04
N PHE A 142 17.07 9.36 -1.07
CA PHE A 142 16.53 8.04 -1.26
C PHE A 142 16.91 7.45 -2.64
N VAL A 143 16.79 8.24 -3.71
CA VAL A 143 17.17 7.81 -5.07
C VAL A 143 18.68 7.57 -5.18
N ARG A 144 19.52 8.44 -4.57
CA ARG A 144 20.98 8.22 -4.54
C ARG A 144 21.37 6.94 -3.80
N ALA A 145 20.58 6.50 -2.83
CA ALA A 145 20.77 5.24 -2.12
C ALA A 145 20.20 4.02 -2.88
N GLY A 146 19.67 4.19 -4.10
CA GLY A 146 19.09 3.13 -4.91
C GLY A 146 17.58 2.91 -4.68
N GLY A 147 16.90 3.83 -4.00
CA GLY A 147 15.45 3.81 -3.85
C GLY A 147 14.72 4.22 -5.12
N THR A 148 13.45 3.88 -5.19
CA THR A 148 12.63 4.15 -6.39
C THR A 148 11.57 5.20 -6.12
N VAL A 149 11.60 6.28 -6.90
CA VAL A 149 10.53 7.29 -6.94
C VAL A 149 9.92 7.28 -8.35
N ILE A 150 8.60 7.21 -8.44
CA ILE A 150 7.84 7.21 -9.70
C ILE A 150 6.95 8.44 -9.73
N ALA A 151 6.99 9.20 -10.81
CA ALA A 151 6.10 10.33 -11.04
C ALA A 151 5.21 10.13 -12.26
N PHE A 152 3.99 10.64 -12.17
CA PHE A 152 3.05 10.70 -13.28
C PHE A 152 2.60 12.15 -13.51
N GLY A 153 2.57 12.58 -14.79
CA GLY A 153 2.14 13.92 -15.16
C GLY A 153 3.14 15.00 -14.77
N THR A 154 2.67 16.06 -14.12
CA THR A 154 3.49 17.22 -13.76
C THR A 154 4.49 16.88 -12.66
N LEU A 155 5.76 17.22 -12.89
CA LEU A 155 6.83 17.05 -11.91
C LEU A 155 6.88 18.21 -10.91
N PRO A 156 7.41 18.02 -9.70
CA PRO A 156 7.64 19.07 -8.74
C PRO A 156 8.51 20.20 -9.32
N ALA A 157 7.98 21.41 -9.24
CA ALA A 157 8.63 22.64 -9.70
C ALA A 157 8.59 23.76 -8.65
N ASN A 158 7.67 23.65 -7.67
CA ASN A 158 7.42 24.62 -6.62
C ASN A 158 7.71 24.01 -5.25
N SER A 159 8.21 24.84 -4.31
CA SER A 159 8.28 24.49 -2.90
C SER A 159 7.07 25.06 -2.15
N GLU A 160 7.10 24.97 -0.83
CA GLU A 160 6.12 25.57 0.09
C GLU A 160 6.19 27.12 0.13
N THR A 161 7.28 27.71 -0.35
CA THR A 161 7.53 29.17 -0.27
C THR A 161 7.94 29.82 -1.59
N GLU A 162 8.39 29.04 -2.58
CA GLU A 162 8.89 29.56 -3.85
C GLU A 162 8.14 28.95 -5.04
N PHE A 163 7.61 29.79 -5.92
CA PHE A 163 6.78 29.44 -7.09
C PHE A 163 7.26 30.15 -8.36
N PRO A 164 8.20 29.57 -9.14
CA PRO A 164 8.86 28.27 -8.99
C PRO A 164 10.07 28.31 -8.04
N SER A 165 10.44 27.13 -7.52
CA SER A 165 11.67 26.95 -6.75
C SER A 165 12.81 26.41 -7.62
N SER A 166 13.92 27.10 -7.65
CA SER A 166 15.10 26.67 -8.40
C SER A 166 15.68 25.34 -7.87
N GLU A 167 15.68 25.17 -6.55
CA GLU A 167 16.21 23.96 -5.90
C GLU A 167 15.29 22.76 -6.14
N VAL A 168 13.95 22.91 -6.05
CA VAL A 168 13.01 21.83 -6.34
C VAL A 168 13.14 21.39 -7.80
N ARG A 169 13.30 22.33 -8.75
CA ARG A 169 13.53 22.00 -10.16
C ARG A 169 14.83 21.23 -10.38
N ALA A 170 15.91 21.65 -9.73
CA ALA A 170 17.20 20.95 -9.81
C ALA A 170 17.10 19.51 -9.28
N LEU A 171 16.45 19.33 -8.13
CA LEU A 171 16.19 17.99 -7.56
C LEU A 171 15.27 17.16 -8.47
N SER A 172 14.25 17.77 -9.09
CA SER A 172 13.38 17.07 -10.03
C SER A 172 14.17 16.55 -11.24
N GLN A 173 15.10 17.35 -11.78
CA GLN A 173 15.96 16.93 -12.89
C GLN A 173 16.93 15.80 -12.49
N GLU A 174 17.38 15.78 -11.24
CA GLU A 174 18.22 14.71 -10.70
C GLU A 174 17.45 13.40 -10.51
N ILE A 175 16.24 13.49 -9.92
CA ILE A 175 15.44 12.34 -9.51
C ILE A 175 14.75 11.67 -10.70
N PHE A 176 14.22 12.44 -11.64
CA PHE A 176 13.32 11.94 -12.67
C PHE A 176 13.96 11.87 -14.05
N ASN A 177 13.65 10.78 -14.75
CA ASN A 177 14.08 10.51 -16.12
C ASN A 177 13.04 9.63 -16.85
N ALA A 178 13.29 9.23 -18.09
CA ALA A 178 12.37 8.42 -18.89
C ALA A 178 12.03 7.02 -18.29
N LYS A 179 12.73 6.55 -17.25
CA LYS A 179 12.47 5.26 -16.62
C LYS A 179 11.49 5.35 -15.45
N ASN A 180 11.34 6.53 -14.85
CA ASN A 180 10.55 6.73 -13.63
C ASN A 180 9.61 7.94 -13.67
N HIS A 181 9.59 8.67 -14.78
CA HIS A 181 8.60 9.71 -15.07
C HIS A 181 7.73 9.29 -16.27
N PHE A 182 6.44 9.21 -16.05
CA PHE A 182 5.48 8.74 -17.04
C PHE A 182 4.43 9.81 -17.36
N PRO A 183 3.92 9.83 -18.60
CA PRO A 183 2.76 10.65 -18.95
C PRO A 183 1.57 10.33 -18.03
N ARG A 184 0.72 11.32 -17.82
CA ARG A 184 -0.48 11.22 -16.95
C ARG A 184 -1.40 10.07 -17.34
N GLU A 185 -1.55 9.82 -18.63
CA GLU A 185 -2.42 8.80 -19.19
C GLU A 185 -2.01 7.38 -18.78
N ARG A 186 -0.76 7.19 -18.39
CA ARG A 186 -0.21 5.90 -17.96
C ARG A 186 -0.41 5.59 -16.48
N ILE A 187 -1.04 6.48 -15.73
CA ILE A 187 -1.21 6.28 -14.27
C ILE A 187 -2.04 5.03 -13.94
N GLY A 188 -2.93 4.61 -14.82
CA GLY A 188 -3.66 3.34 -14.70
C GLY A 188 -2.76 2.09 -14.74
N GLU A 189 -1.52 2.21 -15.23
CA GLU A 189 -0.53 1.12 -15.27
C GLU A 189 0.30 1.01 -13.98
N THR A 190 -0.02 1.79 -12.94
CA THR A 190 0.78 1.88 -11.69
C THR A 190 1.12 0.51 -11.12
N ALA A 191 0.14 -0.41 -11.01
CA ALA A 191 0.38 -1.76 -10.49
C ALA A 191 1.38 -2.55 -11.36
N ALA A 192 1.26 -2.47 -12.69
CA ALA A 192 2.15 -3.15 -13.62
C ALA A 192 3.57 -2.58 -13.58
N ILE A 193 3.73 -1.27 -13.35
CA ILE A 193 5.05 -0.64 -13.18
C ILE A 193 5.68 -1.07 -11.86
N VAL A 194 4.90 -1.00 -10.77
CA VAL A 194 5.35 -1.35 -9.42
C VAL A 194 5.70 -2.84 -9.31
N SER A 195 4.98 -3.72 -10.01
CA SER A 195 5.22 -5.18 -9.99
C SER A 195 6.60 -5.60 -10.47
N ARG A 196 7.30 -4.73 -11.18
CA ARG A 196 8.70 -4.96 -11.60
C ARG A 196 9.72 -4.67 -10.50
N ILE A 197 9.27 -4.07 -9.38
CA ILE A 197 10.12 -3.57 -8.29
C ILE A 197 9.82 -4.28 -6.98
N VAL A 198 8.53 -4.52 -6.71
CA VAL A 198 8.06 -5.16 -5.47
C VAL A 198 7.08 -6.28 -5.78
N GLU A 199 7.24 -7.39 -5.08
CA GLU A 199 6.31 -8.51 -5.17
C GLU A 199 5.01 -8.22 -4.39
N PRO A 200 3.87 -8.85 -4.78
CA PRO A 200 2.66 -8.75 -4.00
C PRO A 200 2.85 -9.45 -2.65
N PRO A 201 2.19 -8.98 -1.57
CA PRO A 201 2.24 -9.65 -0.28
C PRO A 201 1.66 -11.06 -0.33
N VAL A 202 0.70 -11.28 -1.23
CA VAL A 202 0.12 -12.59 -1.53
C VAL A 202 0.08 -12.75 -3.04
N ALA A 203 0.84 -13.69 -3.58
CA ALA A 203 0.72 -14.07 -4.98
C ALA A 203 -0.48 -15.01 -5.16
N ILE A 204 -1.18 -14.87 -6.29
CA ILE A 204 -2.42 -15.58 -6.61
C ILE A 204 -2.24 -16.36 -7.91
N ALA A 205 -2.69 -17.61 -7.92
CA ALA A 205 -2.71 -18.43 -9.12
C ALA A 205 -4.11 -19.08 -9.32
N PRO A 206 -4.69 -19.08 -10.54
CA PRO A 206 -4.10 -18.44 -11.72
C PRO A 206 -4.02 -16.92 -11.57
N GLU A 207 -2.94 -16.35 -12.07
CA GLU A 207 -2.80 -14.89 -12.11
C GLU A 207 -3.85 -14.33 -13.07
N SER A 208 -4.63 -13.38 -12.58
CA SER A 208 -5.65 -12.70 -13.35
C SER A 208 -5.95 -11.35 -12.71
N ASP A 209 -5.85 -10.28 -13.49
CA ASP A 209 -6.27 -8.93 -13.08
C ASP A 209 -7.76 -8.88 -12.72
N ALA A 210 -8.55 -9.87 -13.17
CA ALA A 210 -9.96 -10.04 -12.87
C ALA A 210 -10.22 -10.95 -11.65
N ALA A 211 -9.18 -11.48 -10.98
CA ALA A 211 -9.38 -12.28 -9.77
C ALA A 211 -10.05 -11.42 -8.69
N PRO A 212 -11.17 -11.85 -8.12
CA PRO A 212 -11.91 -11.05 -7.14
C PRO A 212 -11.28 -11.11 -5.74
N ILE A 213 -9.98 -11.34 -5.69
CA ILE A 213 -9.24 -11.51 -4.43
C ILE A 213 -8.57 -10.20 -4.07
N ARG A 214 -8.80 -9.75 -2.85
CA ARG A 214 -8.16 -8.58 -2.25
C ARG A 214 -7.34 -9.00 -1.06
N THR A 215 -6.19 -8.39 -0.89
CA THR A 215 -5.23 -8.78 0.14
C THR A 215 -4.77 -7.59 0.97
N ALA A 216 -4.52 -7.83 2.26
CA ALA A 216 -3.81 -6.92 3.13
C ALA A 216 -2.75 -7.69 3.92
N HIS A 217 -1.67 -7.02 4.28
CA HIS A 217 -0.55 -7.61 5.01
C HIS A 217 -0.15 -6.72 6.18
N ARG A 218 -0.03 -7.32 7.36
CA ARG A 218 0.51 -6.67 8.55
C ARG A 218 1.75 -7.41 9.02
N ARG A 219 2.76 -6.65 9.41
CA ARG A 219 4.06 -7.16 9.86
C ARG A 219 4.24 -6.96 11.36
N GLY A 220 4.92 -7.92 12.02
CA GLY A 220 5.23 -7.81 13.44
C GLY A 220 4.01 -7.99 14.35
N CYS A 221 3.06 -8.83 13.94
CA CYS A 221 1.92 -9.22 14.75
C CYS A 221 2.35 -10.37 15.66
N GLY A 222 2.59 -10.08 16.94
CA GLY A 222 3.24 -11.04 17.82
C GLY A 222 4.62 -11.44 17.29
N ASN A 223 4.81 -12.73 16.99
CA ASN A 223 6.06 -13.26 16.45
C ASN A 223 6.05 -13.47 14.91
N GLY A 224 5.10 -12.91 14.18
CA GLY A 224 5.01 -13.15 12.75
C GLY A 224 4.26 -12.08 11.98
N ASP A 225 3.82 -12.44 10.81
CA ASP A 225 3.03 -11.59 9.92
C ASP A 225 1.60 -12.11 9.80
N VAL A 226 0.66 -11.21 9.50
CA VAL A 226 -0.74 -11.54 9.24
C VAL A 226 -1.10 -11.11 7.82
N PHE A 227 -1.64 -12.05 7.06
CA PHE A 227 -2.19 -11.80 5.73
C PHE A 227 -3.70 -11.97 5.78
N PHE A 228 -4.42 -10.99 5.28
CA PHE A 228 -5.87 -11.01 5.17
C PHE A 228 -6.25 -11.09 3.70
N VAL A 229 -7.03 -12.11 3.34
CA VAL A 229 -7.43 -12.40 1.96
C VAL A 229 -8.94 -12.44 1.89
N VAL A 230 -9.53 -11.67 0.99
CA VAL A 230 -10.99 -11.53 0.82
C VAL A 230 -11.38 -11.86 -0.61
N ASN A 231 -12.42 -12.63 -0.77
CA ASN A 231 -13.11 -12.78 -2.04
C ASN A 231 -14.18 -11.68 -2.18
N ASP A 232 -13.91 -10.71 -3.04
CA ASP A 232 -14.78 -9.56 -3.31
C ASP A 232 -15.75 -9.86 -4.48
N SER A 233 -16.40 -11.02 -4.44
CA SER A 233 -17.40 -11.41 -5.46
C SER A 233 -18.54 -12.26 -4.92
N ALA A 234 -19.63 -12.28 -5.68
CA ALA A 234 -20.80 -13.11 -5.40
C ALA A 234 -20.58 -14.61 -5.69
N SER A 235 -19.45 -14.97 -6.34
CA SER A 235 -19.12 -16.35 -6.67
C SER A 235 -18.03 -16.89 -5.76
N PRO A 236 -18.07 -18.15 -5.32
CA PRO A 236 -16.95 -18.78 -4.63
C PRO A 236 -15.70 -18.76 -5.52
N TRP A 237 -14.56 -18.49 -4.91
CA TRP A 237 -13.27 -18.52 -5.59
C TRP A 237 -12.45 -19.73 -5.12
N ARG A 238 -11.75 -20.36 -6.07
CA ARG A 238 -10.79 -21.44 -5.82
C ARG A 238 -9.51 -21.15 -6.57
N GLY A 239 -8.37 -21.33 -5.91
CA GLY A 239 -7.07 -21.12 -6.51
C GLY A 239 -5.95 -21.44 -5.54
N ARG A 240 -4.75 -21.01 -5.86
CA ARG A 240 -3.55 -21.19 -5.04
C ARG A 240 -3.03 -19.85 -4.59
N LEU A 241 -2.56 -19.79 -3.35
CA LEU A 241 -1.93 -18.61 -2.79
C LEU A 241 -0.48 -18.93 -2.37
N ARG A 242 0.41 -17.95 -2.53
CA ARG A 242 1.75 -17.96 -1.96
C ARG A 242 1.95 -16.68 -1.16
N LEU A 243 2.26 -16.83 0.13
CA LEU A 243 2.51 -15.71 1.03
C LEU A 243 3.95 -15.21 0.86
N CYS A 244 4.18 -13.90 0.85
CA CYS A 244 5.52 -13.37 0.80
C CYS A 244 6.30 -13.75 2.08
N GLY A 245 7.63 -13.99 1.93
CA GLY A 245 8.48 -14.42 3.03
C GLY A 245 8.49 -15.94 3.26
N GLY A 246 7.50 -16.68 2.74
CA GLY A 246 7.46 -18.15 2.87
C GLY A 246 7.32 -18.64 4.32
N GLY A 247 7.61 -19.92 4.55
CA GLY A 247 7.60 -20.54 5.88
C GLY A 247 6.28 -21.20 6.25
N ALA A 248 6.26 -21.77 7.47
CA ALA A 248 5.05 -22.38 8.02
C ALA A 248 4.00 -21.30 8.29
N ALA A 249 2.77 -21.60 7.93
CA ALA A 249 1.65 -20.69 8.16
C ALA A 249 0.43 -21.43 8.70
N MET A 250 -0.38 -20.72 9.49
CA MET A 250 -1.69 -21.16 9.95
C MET A 250 -2.77 -20.42 9.16
N ARG A 251 -3.76 -21.12 8.70
CA ARG A 251 -4.96 -20.58 8.08
C ARG A 251 -6.07 -20.44 9.14
N TRP A 252 -6.77 -19.32 9.15
CA TRP A 252 -7.86 -19.00 10.07
C TRP A 252 -9.10 -18.59 9.28
N ASP A 253 -10.24 -19.19 9.61
CA ASP A 253 -11.54 -18.79 9.09
C ASP A 253 -12.24 -17.86 10.11
N PRO A 254 -12.41 -16.56 9.82
CA PRO A 254 -13.07 -15.64 10.74
C PRO A 254 -14.57 -15.91 10.88
N GLN A 255 -15.19 -16.62 9.93
CA GLN A 255 -16.59 -16.97 9.98
C GLN A 255 -16.86 -18.06 11.06
N THR A 256 -16.10 -19.15 11.02
CA THR A 256 -16.28 -20.28 11.93
C THR A 256 -15.41 -20.19 13.18
N GLY A 257 -14.24 -19.54 13.08
CA GLY A 257 -13.18 -19.51 14.08
C GLY A 257 -12.26 -20.73 14.01
N GLU A 258 -12.44 -21.60 13.02
CA GLU A 258 -11.57 -22.74 12.80
C GLU A 258 -10.20 -22.31 12.29
N HIS A 259 -9.19 -23.06 12.63
CA HIS A 259 -7.83 -22.85 12.16
C HIS A 259 -7.14 -24.19 11.89
N ALA A 260 -6.21 -24.17 10.93
CA ALA A 260 -5.43 -25.33 10.54
C ALA A 260 -4.10 -24.91 9.93
N ALA A 261 -3.13 -25.83 9.88
CA ALA A 261 -1.91 -25.58 9.14
C ALA A 261 -2.23 -25.27 7.65
N PHE A 262 -1.57 -24.26 7.12
CA PHE A 262 -1.64 -23.97 5.68
C PHE A 262 -0.58 -24.77 4.96
N THR A 263 -1.02 -25.86 4.31
CA THR A 263 -0.14 -26.76 3.58
C THR A 263 0.24 -26.16 2.24
N VAL A 264 1.53 -26.07 1.96
CA VAL A 264 2.08 -25.58 0.71
C VAL A 264 2.99 -26.64 0.05
N ASP A 265 3.12 -26.55 -1.27
CA ASP A 265 4.07 -27.37 -2.02
C ASP A 265 5.53 -26.86 -1.89
N GLY A 266 6.46 -27.49 -2.63
CA GLY A 266 7.88 -27.13 -2.61
C GLY A 266 8.21 -25.73 -3.13
N GLU A 267 7.25 -25.08 -3.83
CA GLU A 267 7.36 -23.70 -4.31
C GLU A 267 6.63 -22.68 -3.42
N GLY A 268 6.03 -23.14 -2.31
CA GLY A 268 5.30 -22.30 -1.34
C GLY A 268 3.85 -21.99 -1.74
N TRP A 269 3.27 -22.68 -2.71
CA TRP A 269 1.88 -22.52 -3.13
C TRP A 269 0.96 -23.46 -2.36
N GLY A 270 -0.11 -22.94 -1.79
CA GLY A 270 -1.17 -23.70 -1.14
C GLY A 270 -2.54 -23.48 -1.76
N GLU A 271 -3.35 -24.53 -1.81
CA GLU A 271 -4.73 -24.47 -2.31
C GLU A 271 -5.66 -23.80 -1.32
N VAL A 272 -6.54 -22.93 -1.83
CA VAL A 272 -7.52 -22.22 -1.04
C VAL A 272 -8.86 -22.15 -1.75
N ALA A 273 -9.93 -22.33 -0.99
CA ALA A 273 -11.30 -22.07 -1.42
C ALA A 273 -11.90 -21.00 -0.50
N ILE A 274 -12.34 -19.89 -1.07
CA ILE A 274 -12.94 -18.78 -0.31
C ILE A 274 -14.37 -18.60 -0.79
N PRO A 275 -15.38 -18.72 0.08
CA PRO A 275 -16.78 -18.51 -0.28
C PRO A 275 -17.04 -17.14 -0.89
N SER A 276 -18.19 -16.95 -1.52
CA SER A 276 -18.66 -15.63 -1.97
C SER A 276 -18.65 -14.65 -0.79
N TYR A 277 -18.04 -13.47 -0.98
CA TYR A 277 -17.83 -12.44 0.05
C TYR A 277 -17.17 -12.98 1.33
N GLY A 278 -16.46 -14.11 1.21
CA GLY A 278 -15.73 -14.75 2.29
C GLY A 278 -14.38 -14.11 2.52
N ALA A 279 -13.76 -14.46 3.64
CA ALA A 279 -12.42 -14.03 4.00
C ALA A 279 -11.64 -15.15 4.67
N MET A 280 -10.32 -15.10 4.57
CA MET A 280 -9.36 -15.95 5.26
C MET A 280 -8.24 -15.10 5.83
N LEU A 281 -7.71 -15.50 6.99
CA LEU A 281 -6.47 -14.95 7.50
C LEU A 281 -5.40 -16.03 7.50
N PHE A 282 -4.16 -15.60 7.34
CA PHE A 282 -3.00 -16.46 7.45
C PHE A 282 -2.02 -15.80 8.41
N THR A 283 -1.46 -16.56 9.32
CA THR A 283 -0.41 -16.11 10.24
C THR A 283 0.85 -16.91 9.97
N THR A 284 2.00 -16.24 9.92
CA THR A 284 3.32 -16.89 9.80
C THR A 284 4.12 -16.65 11.07
N ASP A 285 5.05 -17.55 11.40
CA ASP A 285 5.99 -17.33 12.49
C ASP A 285 7.18 -16.48 12.05
N SER A 286 7.66 -15.57 12.90
CA SER A 286 8.74 -14.64 12.59
C SER A 286 10.09 -15.32 12.34
N ALA A 287 10.29 -16.53 12.85
CA ALA A 287 11.52 -17.29 12.64
C ALA A 287 11.80 -17.62 11.16
N ALA A 288 10.78 -17.51 10.30
CA ALA A 288 10.85 -17.76 8.87
C ALA A 288 10.87 -16.51 7.99
N ASN A 289 10.73 -15.29 8.57
CA ASN A 289 10.58 -14.07 7.77
C ASN A 289 11.86 -13.21 7.80
N PRO A 290 12.68 -13.20 6.73
CA PRO A 290 13.89 -12.38 6.66
C PRO A 290 13.64 -10.87 6.58
N ARG A 291 12.37 -10.43 6.50
CA ARG A 291 11.99 -9.03 6.33
C ARG A 291 11.80 -8.24 7.64
N GLN A 292 12.29 -8.73 8.79
CA GLN A 292 12.28 -7.90 10.00
C GLN A 292 13.16 -6.66 9.79
N VAL A 293 12.56 -5.50 9.81
CA VAL A 293 13.28 -4.23 9.94
C VAL A 293 14.02 -4.29 11.28
N ALA A 294 15.35 -4.22 11.26
CA ALA A 294 16.13 -4.09 12.47
C ALA A 294 15.69 -2.79 13.17
N GLY A 295 14.76 -2.93 14.09
CA GLY A 295 14.27 -1.83 14.93
C GLY A 295 15.42 -1.41 15.84
N GLY A 296 16.02 -0.27 15.53
CA GLY A 296 16.95 0.38 16.45
C GLY A 296 16.19 0.67 17.75
N ASN A 297 16.69 0.16 18.85
CA ASN A 297 16.26 0.51 20.21
C ASN A 297 16.26 2.03 20.34
N ALA A 298 15.11 2.68 20.25
CA ALA A 298 14.93 4.01 20.77
C ALA A 298 14.73 3.89 22.29
N LYS A 299 15.79 4.25 23.05
CA LYS A 299 15.66 4.59 24.46
C LYS A 299 14.99 5.94 24.59
#